data_aca1d1a30f200c9e258e0f4a26916693
#
_entry.id   aca1d1a30f200c9e258e0f4a26916693
#
_cell.length_a   1.000
_cell.length_b   1.000
_cell.length_c   1.000
_cell.angle_alpha   90.00
_cell.angle_beta   90.00
_cell.angle_gamma   90.00
#
_symmetry.space_group_name_H-M   'P 1'
#
loop_
_entity.id
_entity.type
_entity.pdbx_description
1 polymer ?
#
loop_
_entity_poly.entity_id
_entity_poly.type
_entity_poly.pdbx_seq_one_letter_code
_entity_poly.pdbx_strand_id
1 'polypeptide(L)'
;DDNVMINQAIVYFKNEEGRYKEAGNIKNAVPYLHQDPDSDEILGQCEESGRDQGHATLCVSLMGTFCQMAYNIGEDLFAYDNYRAVAMAEYVGKYNLIKDESFNKGTLVGDDFIYDSNSFPYTSYSNPSYTNATISTEQRGTKRPSWELFYGYCKEKGISSLYSEKWADQM
;
A
#
# COMPACT_ATOMS: atom_id res chain seq x y z
N ASP A 1 13.10 18.27 21.31
CA ASP A 1 11.69 18.60 21.44
C ASP A 1 10.89 17.70 20.49
N ASP A 2 9.97 16.89 21.03
CA ASP A 2 9.24 15.87 20.29
C ASP A 2 8.45 16.48 19.10
N ASN A 3 7.94 17.69 19.26
CA ASN A 3 7.26 18.41 18.17
C ASN A 3 8.16 18.72 16.97
N VAL A 4 9.45 18.97 17.21
CA VAL A 4 10.40 19.23 16.13
C VAL A 4 10.62 17.94 15.33
N MET A 5 10.78 16.80 15.99
CA MET A 5 10.98 15.51 15.32
C MET A 5 9.73 15.08 14.55
N ILE A 6 8.53 15.26 15.14
CA ILE A 6 7.26 14.97 14.46
C ILE A 6 7.10 15.83 13.20
N ASN A 7 7.34 17.13 13.29
CA ASN A 7 7.29 18.03 12.14
C ASN A 7 8.31 17.66 11.07
N GLN A 8 9.53 17.26 11.46
CA GLN A 8 10.54 16.78 10.50
C GLN A 8 10.08 15.50 9.78
N ALA A 9 9.45 14.57 10.47
CA ALA A 9 8.92 13.35 9.87
C ALA A 9 7.78 13.64 8.87
N ILE A 10 6.87 14.56 9.21
CA ILE A 10 5.79 15.01 8.33
C ILE A 10 6.35 15.70 7.08
N VAL A 11 7.32 16.60 7.26
CA VAL A 11 8.00 17.29 6.15
C VAL A 11 8.70 16.25 5.25
N TYR A 12 9.40 15.29 5.84
CA TYR A 12 10.07 14.22 5.10
C TYR A 12 9.09 13.37 4.28
N PHE A 13 7.95 12.99 4.87
CA PHE A 13 6.89 12.25 4.18
C PHE A 13 6.35 13.01 2.96
N LYS A 14 6.18 14.32 3.08
CA LYS A 14 5.59 15.17 2.03
C LYS A 14 6.57 15.60 0.95
N ASN A 15 7.86 15.72 1.26
CA ASN A 15 8.83 16.31 0.36
C ASN A 15 9.53 15.29 -0.55
N GLU A 16 9.71 15.70 -1.81
CA GLU A 16 10.48 14.97 -2.81
C GLU A 16 12.01 14.99 -2.53
N GLU A 17 12.47 15.89 -1.66
CA GLU A 17 13.89 16.12 -1.31
C GLU A 17 14.25 15.58 0.08
N GLY A 18 13.73 14.43 0.47
CA GLY A 18 14.14 13.75 1.71
C GLY A 18 15.64 13.47 1.76
N ARG A 19 16.17 13.16 2.95
CA ARG A 19 17.59 12.84 3.20
C ARG A 19 18.15 11.78 2.25
N TYR A 20 17.27 10.94 1.72
CA TYR A 20 17.55 9.97 0.66
C TYR A 20 16.53 10.25 -0.45
N LYS A 21 16.97 10.79 -1.59
CA LYS A 21 16.12 11.08 -2.76
C LYS A 21 15.30 9.87 -3.24
N GLU A 22 15.61 8.68 -2.75
CA GLU A 22 15.20 7.39 -3.26
C GLU A 22 14.38 6.59 -2.24
N ALA A 23 14.12 7.11 -1.06
CA ALA A 23 13.36 6.38 -0.03
C ALA A 23 12.62 7.34 0.91
N GLY A 24 11.46 6.93 1.40
CA GLY A 24 10.82 7.47 2.58
C GLY A 24 9.82 8.61 2.36
N ASN A 25 9.77 9.29 1.23
CA ASN A 25 8.64 10.15 0.92
C ASN A 25 7.54 9.37 0.20
N ILE A 26 6.33 9.90 0.24
CA ILE A 26 5.15 9.20 -0.29
C ILE A 26 5.25 8.92 -1.80
N LYS A 27 5.86 9.80 -2.59
CA LYS A 27 5.98 9.61 -4.05
C LYS A 27 7.02 8.57 -4.42
N ASN A 28 8.05 8.38 -3.59
CA ASN A 28 9.01 7.29 -3.79
C ASN A 28 8.44 5.95 -3.30
N ALA A 29 7.73 5.96 -2.17
CA ALA A 29 7.07 4.75 -1.66
C ALA A 29 5.95 4.25 -2.59
N VAL A 30 5.31 5.18 -3.32
CA VAL A 30 4.23 4.90 -4.28
C VAL A 30 4.54 5.62 -5.60
N PRO A 31 5.50 5.10 -6.39
CA PRO A 31 5.99 5.82 -7.58
C PRO A 31 4.98 5.92 -8.72
N TYR A 32 4.06 4.97 -8.84
CA TYR A 32 3.10 4.92 -9.93
C TYR A 32 1.66 4.80 -9.44
N LEU A 33 0.76 5.49 -10.13
CA LEU A 33 -0.68 5.36 -9.95
C LEU A 33 -1.27 4.72 -11.22
N HIS A 34 -2.11 3.72 -11.05
CA HIS A 34 -2.80 3.02 -12.11
C HIS A 34 -4.30 3.20 -11.96
N GLN A 35 -5.01 3.37 -13.08
CA GLN A 35 -6.46 3.18 -13.08
C GLN A 35 -6.74 1.69 -12.91
N ASP A 36 -7.61 1.35 -11.97
CA ASP A 36 -8.04 -0.04 -11.82
C ASP A 36 -8.86 -0.50 -13.05
N PRO A 37 -8.50 -1.61 -13.70
CA PRO A 37 -9.27 -2.12 -14.83
C PRO A 37 -10.64 -2.72 -14.44
N ASP A 38 -10.85 -3.01 -13.14
CA ASP A 38 -12.04 -3.70 -12.64
C ASP A 38 -12.98 -2.80 -11.84
N SER A 39 -12.58 -1.54 -11.58
CA SER A 39 -13.37 -0.58 -10.80
C SER A 39 -12.93 0.86 -11.07
N ASP A 40 -13.59 1.84 -10.42
CA ASP A 40 -13.21 3.26 -10.48
C ASP A 40 -12.05 3.62 -9.52
N GLU A 41 -11.48 2.63 -8.82
CA GLU A 41 -10.40 2.87 -7.86
C GLU A 41 -9.09 3.28 -8.54
N ILE A 42 -8.31 4.09 -7.83
CA ILE A 42 -6.91 4.36 -8.18
C ILE A 42 -6.02 3.44 -7.36
N LEU A 43 -5.16 2.71 -8.04
CA LEU A 43 -4.22 1.75 -7.45
C LEU A 43 -2.82 2.33 -7.40
N GLY A 44 -2.27 2.50 -6.20
CA GLY A 44 -0.92 3.03 -5.98
C GLY A 44 0.12 1.92 -5.88
N GLN A 45 0.92 1.72 -6.92
CA GLN A 45 1.96 0.71 -6.91
C GLN A 45 3.00 1.01 -5.83
N CYS A 46 3.11 0.13 -4.84
CA CYS A 46 4.16 0.19 -3.83
C CYS A 46 5.53 -0.14 -4.46
N GLU A 47 6.59 0.58 -4.09
CA GLU A 47 7.96 0.36 -4.59
C GLU A 47 8.44 -1.08 -4.36
N GLU A 48 8.03 -1.71 -3.27
CA GLU A 48 8.40 -3.08 -2.90
C GLU A 48 7.58 -4.17 -3.63
N SER A 49 6.56 -3.79 -4.42
CA SER A 49 5.66 -4.77 -5.06
C SER A 49 6.36 -5.70 -6.06
N GLY A 50 7.45 -5.28 -6.64
CA GLY A 50 8.26 -6.11 -7.53
C GLY A 50 9.32 -6.94 -6.80
N ARG A 51 9.61 -6.65 -5.53
CA ARG A 51 10.56 -7.40 -4.70
C ARG A 51 9.90 -8.63 -4.08
N ASP A 52 8.93 -8.43 -3.20
CA ASP A 52 8.07 -9.46 -2.64
C ASP A 52 6.86 -8.85 -1.90
N GLN A 53 5.82 -9.66 -1.68
CA GLN A 53 4.59 -9.18 -1.09
C GLN A 53 4.65 -9.08 0.45
N GLY A 54 5.60 -9.74 1.09
CA GLY A 54 5.86 -9.56 2.52
C GLY A 54 6.35 -8.15 2.83
N HIS A 55 7.24 -7.59 1.99
CA HIS A 55 7.69 -6.20 2.09
C HIS A 55 6.62 -5.21 1.64
N ALA A 56 5.88 -5.50 0.56
CA ALA A 56 4.78 -4.64 0.13
C ALA A 56 3.70 -4.48 1.22
N THR A 57 3.28 -5.59 1.86
CA THR A 57 2.32 -5.53 2.98
C THR A 57 2.91 -4.85 4.23
N LEU A 58 4.23 -4.96 4.46
CA LEU A 58 4.90 -4.23 5.54
C LEU A 58 4.89 -2.72 5.27
N CYS A 59 5.14 -2.28 4.03
CA CYS A 59 5.06 -0.86 3.66
C CYS A 59 3.67 -0.29 3.93
N VAL A 60 2.59 -1.01 3.57
CA VAL A 60 1.22 -0.59 3.90
C VAL A 60 1.04 -0.46 5.42
N SER A 61 1.53 -1.43 6.20
CA SER A 61 1.41 -1.38 7.67
C SER A 61 2.11 -0.17 8.28
N LEU A 62 3.34 0.11 7.86
CA LEU A 62 4.11 1.26 8.34
C LEU A 62 3.47 2.58 7.90
N MET A 63 3.01 2.66 6.66
CA MET A 63 2.33 3.82 6.10
C MET A 63 1.04 4.12 6.87
N GLY A 64 0.17 3.13 7.05
CA GLY A 64 -1.09 3.29 7.79
C GLY A 64 -0.85 3.73 9.24
N THR A 65 0.14 3.13 9.90
CA THR A 65 0.53 3.51 11.28
C THR A 65 0.99 4.97 11.33
N PHE A 66 1.86 5.39 10.41
CA PHE A 66 2.36 6.75 10.39
C PHE A 66 1.26 7.77 10.07
N CYS A 67 0.42 7.48 9.06
CA CYS A 67 -0.72 8.34 8.72
C CYS A 67 -1.70 8.46 9.90
N GLN A 68 -1.98 7.36 10.62
CA GLN A 68 -2.84 7.40 11.80
C GLN A 68 -2.23 8.20 12.96
N MET A 69 -0.93 8.07 13.20
CA MET A 69 -0.25 8.88 14.22
C MET A 69 -0.33 10.38 13.89
N ALA A 70 -0.11 10.75 12.62
CA ALA A 70 -0.24 12.12 12.15
C ALA A 70 -1.69 12.63 12.27
N TYR A 71 -2.66 11.82 11.89
CA TYR A 71 -4.08 12.14 11.98
C TYR A 71 -4.51 12.45 13.42
N ASN A 72 -4.00 11.71 14.39
CA ASN A 72 -4.30 11.92 15.82
C ASN A 72 -3.81 13.27 16.36
N ILE A 73 -2.86 13.91 15.69
CA ILE A 73 -2.35 15.24 16.04
C ILE A 73 -2.86 16.35 15.10
N GLY A 74 -3.83 16.03 14.24
CA GLY A 74 -4.50 16.99 13.36
C GLY A 74 -3.86 17.14 11.97
N GLU A 75 -2.91 16.28 11.59
CA GLU A 75 -2.27 16.29 10.29
C GLU A 75 -2.78 15.12 9.42
N ASP A 76 -3.59 15.41 8.41
CA ASP A 76 -4.22 14.40 7.56
C ASP A 76 -3.29 13.95 6.41
N LEU A 77 -2.44 12.99 6.70
CA LEU A 77 -1.55 12.39 5.71
C LEU A 77 -2.22 11.32 4.83
N PHE A 78 -3.37 10.78 5.23
CA PHE A 78 -4.14 9.90 4.37
C PHE A 78 -4.66 10.63 3.13
N ALA A 79 -5.12 11.88 3.30
CA ALA A 79 -5.60 12.71 2.20
C ALA A 79 -4.47 13.30 1.34
N TYR A 80 -3.22 13.30 1.83
CA TYR A 80 -2.12 13.96 1.15
C TYR A 80 -1.85 13.35 -0.24
N ASP A 81 -1.50 14.22 -1.19
CA ASP A 81 -1.22 13.89 -2.59
C ASP A 81 -2.34 13.05 -3.24
N ASN A 82 -3.57 13.52 -3.05
CA ASN A 82 -4.77 12.89 -3.59
C ASN A 82 -4.95 11.43 -3.14
N TYR A 83 -4.88 11.22 -1.82
CA TYR A 83 -5.03 9.90 -1.19
C TYR A 83 -4.03 8.84 -1.64
N ARG A 84 -2.79 9.23 -1.97
CA ARG A 84 -1.77 8.32 -2.47
C ARG A 84 -1.47 7.15 -1.51
N ALA A 85 -1.50 7.39 -0.20
CA ALA A 85 -1.34 6.32 0.80
C ALA A 85 -2.51 5.32 0.78
N VAL A 86 -3.74 5.80 0.59
CA VAL A 86 -4.93 4.94 0.40
C VAL A 86 -4.80 4.13 -0.89
N ALA A 87 -4.41 4.78 -1.99
CA ALA A 87 -4.19 4.10 -3.27
C ALA A 87 -3.17 2.95 -3.15
N MET A 88 -2.12 3.10 -2.31
CA MET A 88 -1.17 2.01 -2.04
C MET A 88 -1.84 0.84 -1.31
N ALA A 89 -2.67 1.12 -0.30
CA ALA A 89 -3.41 0.07 0.41
C ALA A 89 -4.37 -0.66 -0.53
N GLU A 90 -5.06 0.06 -1.43
CA GLU A 90 -5.92 -0.53 -2.46
C GLU A 90 -5.14 -1.44 -3.41
N TYR A 91 -3.98 -1.00 -3.91
CA TYR A 91 -3.14 -1.79 -4.81
C TYR A 91 -2.65 -3.09 -4.16
N VAL A 92 -2.02 -2.98 -2.99
CA VAL A 92 -1.43 -4.13 -2.30
C VAL A 92 -2.53 -5.05 -1.75
N GLY A 93 -3.62 -4.48 -1.25
CA GLY A 93 -4.81 -5.24 -0.82
C GLY A 93 -5.37 -6.06 -1.98
N LYS A 94 -5.73 -5.42 -3.10
CA LYS A 94 -6.25 -6.08 -4.29
C LYS A 94 -5.37 -7.25 -4.73
N TYR A 95 -4.07 -7.02 -4.87
CA TYR A 95 -3.15 -8.05 -5.37
C TYR A 95 -3.07 -9.27 -4.47
N ASN A 96 -3.23 -9.10 -3.16
CA ASN A 96 -3.08 -10.16 -2.18
C ASN A 96 -4.40 -10.85 -1.78
N LEU A 97 -5.58 -10.41 -2.29
CA LEU A 97 -6.87 -11.02 -1.97
C LEU A 97 -6.92 -12.51 -2.35
N ILE A 98 -7.37 -13.32 -1.41
CA ILE A 98 -7.44 -14.78 -1.50
C ILE A 98 -8.89 -15.19 -1.79
N LYS A 99 -9.10 -16.22 -2.59
CA LYS A 99 -10.42 -16.83 -2.80
C LYS A 99 -10.90 -17.52 -1.52
N ASP A 100 -12.20 -17.47 -1.26
CA ASP A 100 -12.78 -18.00 -0.02
C ASP A 100 -12.46 -19.49 0.21
N GLU A 101 -12.49 -20.29 -0.84
CA GLU A 101 -12.14 -21.72 -0.79
C GLU A 101 -10.67 -21.99 -0.44
N SER A 102 -9.82 -20.98 -0.58
CA SER A 102 -8.37 -21.09 -0.33
C SER A 102 -7.96 -20.59 1.06
N PHE A 103 -8.89 -20.06 1.82
CA PHE A 103 -8.62 -19.36 3.09
C PHE A 103 -7.92 -20.23 4.16
N ASN A 104 -8.22 -21.52 4.18
CA ASN A 104 -7.68 -22.46 5.15
C ASN A 104 -6.51 -23.30 4.63
N LYS A 105 -5.99 -22.97 3.44
CA LYS A 105 -4.81 -23.65 2.90
C LYS A 105 -3.55 -23.23 3.65
N GLY A 106 -2.72 -24.19 4.01
CA GLY A 106 -1.42 -23.92 4.67
C GLY A 106 -0.39 -23.28 3.75
N THR A 107 -0.48 -23.55 2.44
CA THR A 107 0.38 -22.93 1.41
C THR A 107 -0.48 -22.47 0.26
N LEU A 108 -0.34 -21.20 -0.10
CA LEU A 108 -1.08 -20.57 -1.20
C LEU A 108 -0.25 -20.66 -2.50
N VAL A 109 -0.94 -20.90 -3.61
CA VAL A 109 -0.38 -20.91 -4.99
C VAL A 109 -1.18 -19.94 -5.87
N GLY A 110 -0.72 -19.68 -7.10
CA GLY A 110 -1.31 -18.68 -7.99
C GLY A 110 -2.84 -18.73 -8.13
N ASP A 111 -3.41 -19.92 -8.24
CA ASP A 111 -4.86 -20.14 -8.39
C ASP A 111 -5.68 -19.86 -7.12
N ASP A 112 -5.03 -19.65 -5.99
CA ASP A 112 -5.70 -19.32 -4.72
C ASP A 112 -6.04 -17.83 -4.59
N PHE A 113 -5.50 -17.00 -5.48
CA PHE A 113 -5.74 -15.55 -5.48
C PHE A 113 -6.85 -15.16 -6.44
N ILE A 114 -7.56 -14.08 -6.11
CA ILE A 114 -8.67 -13.57 -6.95
C ILE A 114 -8.15 -12.99 -8.25
N TYR A 115 -7.01 -12.29 -8.21
CA TYR A 115 -6.45 -11.58 -9.37
C TYR A 115 -5.20 -12.27 -9.91
N ASP A 116 -5.11 -12.37 -11.24
CA ASP A 116 -3.97 -12.96 -11.91
C ASP A 116 -2.78 -11.98 -11.94
N SER A 117 -1.60 -12.48 -11.56
CA SER A 117 -0.36 -11.70 -11.54
C SER A 117 0.09 -11.22 -12.93
N ASN A 118 -0.26 -11.96 -14.00
CA ASN A 118 0.17 -11.63 -15.37
C ASN A 118 -0.62 -10.45 -15.98
N SER A 119 -1.84 -10.24 -15.51
CA SER A 119 -2.73 -9.14 -15.96
C SER A 119 -2.81 -7.98 -14.96
N PHE A 120 -2.16 -8.10 -13.80
CA PHE A 120 -2.20 -7.06 -12.78
C PHE A 120 -1.41 -5.81 -13.21
N PRO A 121 -1.94 -4.59 -13.04
CA PRO A 121 -1.26 -3.39 -13.49
C PRO A 121 0.07 -3.20 -12.76
N TYR A 122 1.15 -3.11 -13.51
CA TYR A 122 2.50 -2.93 -12.98
C TYR A 122 3.38 -2.14 -13.95
N THR A 123 4.09 -1.17 -13.43
CA THR A 123 5.15 -0.46 -14.14
C THR A 123 6.51 -0.88 -13.58
N SER A 124 7.45 -1.25 -14.46
CA SER A 124 8.81 -1.62 -14.05
C SER A 124 9.42 -0.53 -13.17
N TYR A 125 9.95 -0.93 -12.03
CA TYR A 125 10.54 -0.03 -11.05
C TYR A 125 12.02 -0.35 -10.82
N SER A 126 12.83 0.69 -10.84
CA SER A 126 14.26 0.61 -10.54
C SER A 126 14.63 1.61 -9.47
N ASN A 127 15.42 1.17 -8.50
CA ASN A 127 16.16 2.03 -7.61
C ASN A 127 17.66 1.68 -7.68
N PRO A 128 18.58 2.38 -7.01
CA PRO A 128 20.01 2.08 -7.08
C PRO A 128 20.40 0.68 -6.66
N SER A 129 19.56 0.01 -5.87
CA SER A 129 19.85 -1.32 -5.31
C SER A 129 19.29 -2.46 -6.16
N TYR A 130 18.19 -2.22 -6.90
CA TYR A 130 17.53 -3.27 -7.69
C TYR A 130 16.63 -2.72 -8.81
N THR A 131 16.36 -3.58 -9.78
CA THR A 131 15.34 -3.37 -10.82
C THR A 131 14.37 -4.53 -10.83
N ASN A 132 13.07 -4.24 -10.71
CA ASN A 132 11.99 -5.20 -10.81
C ASN A 132 11.17 -4.95 -12.08
N ALA A 133 11.21 -5.90 -13.02
CA ALA A 133 10.51 -5.78 -14.29
C ALA A 133 9.02 -6.15 -14.20
N THR A 134 8.66 -6.97 -13.21
CA THR A 134 7.31 -7.50 -13.00
C THR A 134 6.92 -7.45 -11.53
N ILE A 135 5.62 -7.49 -11.25
CA ILE A 135 5.14 -7.67 -9.88
C ILE A 135 5.57 -9.06 -9.36
N SER A 136 5.99 -9.12 -8.10
CA SER A 136 6.43 -10.38 -7.49
C SER A 136 5.27 -11.17 -6.93
N THR A 137 5.32 -12.50 -7.12
CA THR A 137 4.40 -13.44 -6.47
C THR A 137 4.96 -14.02 -5.17
N GLU A 138 6.21 -13.69 -4.83
CA GLU A 138 6.85 -14.17 -3.61
C GLU A 138 6.14 -13.61 -2.37
N GLN A 139 5.89 -14.47 -1.40
CA GLN A 139 5.19 -14.16 -0.15
C GLN A 139 3.78 -13.55 -0.34
N ARG A 140 3.13 -13.79 -1.49
CA ARG A 140 1.79 -13.31 -1.77
C ARG A 140 0.80 -13.87 -0.76
N GLY A 141 -0.14 -13.04 -0.29
CA GLY A 141 -1.10 -13.38 0.76
C GLY A 141 -0.54 -13.26 2.18
N THR A 142 0.64 -12.66 2.38
CA THR A 142 1.18 -12.36 3.71
C THR A 142 0.25 -11.42 4.46
N LYS A 143 -0.36 -11.91 5.53
CA LYS A 143 -1.36 -11.18 6.33
C LYS A 143 -0.69 -10.20 7.31
N ARG A 144 -1.21 -8.97 7.35
CA ARG A 144 -0.86 -7.93 8.33
C ARG A 144 -2.11 -7.13 8.69
N PRO A 145 -2.45 -6.95 9.98
CA PRO A 145 -3.72 -6.35 10.44
C PRO A 145 -3.68 -4.81 10.40
N SER A 146 -3.36 -4.20 9.27
CA SER A 146 -3.18 -2.75 9.16
C SER A 146 -4.16 -2.07 8.22
N TRP A 147 -4.91 -2.83 7.43
CA TRP A 147 -5.90 -2.29 6.49
C TRP A 147 -7.09 -1.65 7.17
N GLU A 148 -7.40 -2.06 8.40
CA GLU A 148 -8.40 -1.41 9.26
C GLU A 148 -8.18 0.10 9.42
N LEU A 149 -6.92 0.55 9.42
CA LEU A 149 -6.58 1.98 9.52
C LEU A 149 -7.04 2.74 8.27
N PHE A 150 -6.83 2.18 7.08
CA PHE A 150 -7.25 2.77 5.82
C PHE A 150 -8.77 2.67 5.64
N TYR A 151 -9.33 1.49 5.84
CA TYR A 151 -10.77 1.26 5.76
C TYR A 151 -11.54 2.16 6.73
N GLY A 152 -11.14 2.22 8.01
CA GLY A 152 -11.76 3.06 9.03
C GLY A 152 -11.72 4.54 8.66
N TYR A 153 -10.56 5.04 8.20
CA TYR A 153 -10.41 6.41 7.73
C TYR A 153 -11.33 6.69 6.52
N CYS A 154 -11.28 5.85 5.50
CA CYS A 154 -12.09 6.04 4.29
C CYS A 154 -13.59 6.01 4.59
N LYS A 155 -14.02 5.10 5.45
CA LYS A 155 -15.41 5.01 5.92
C LYS A 155 -15.86 6.28 6.65
N GLU A 156 -15.01 6.82 7.53
CA GLU A 156 -15.30 8.11 8.22
C GLU A 156 -15.45 9.26 7.21
N LYS A 157 -14.62 9.29 6.17
CA LYS A 157 -14.62 10.37 5.16
C LYS A 157 -15.64 10.15 4.03
N GLY A 158 -16.29 9.00 3.95
CA GLY A 158 -17.18 8.66 2.83
C GLY A 158 -16.42 8.46 1.50
N ILE A 159 -15.19 7.96 1.58
CA ILE A 159 -14.31 7.68 0.43
C ILE A 159 -14.33 6.19 0.15
N SER A 160 -14.29 5.82 -1.13
CA SER A 160 -14.18 4.41 -1.52
C SER A 160 -12.84 3.79 -1.07
N SER A 161 -12.90 2.53 -0.64
CA SER A 161 -11.73 1.73 -0.23
C SER A 161 -12.05 0.23 -0.41
N LEU A 162 -12.42 -0.12 -1.64
CA LEU A 162 -12.99 -1.42 -2.00
C LEU A 162 -12.11 -2.60 -1.59
N TYR A 163 -10.81 -2.49 -1.81
CA TYR A 163 -9.87 -3.60 -1.56
C TYR A 163 -9.33 -3.60 -0.14
N SER A 164 -9.22 -2.42 0.49
CA SER A 164 -8.90 -2.33 1.91
C SER A 164 -10.00 -2.93 2.78
N GLU A 165 -11.28 -2.68 2.47
CA GLU A 165 -12.41 -3.31 3.14
C GLU A 165 -12.36 -4.84 2.99
N LYS A 166 -12.26 -5.34 1.75
CA LYS A 166 -12.18 -6.79 1.49
C LYS A 166 -10.99 -7.46 2.17
N TRP A 167 -9.84 -6.78 2.20
CA TRP A 167 -8.65 -7.32 2.86
C TRP A 167 -8.81 -7.32 4.39
N ALA A 168 -9.40 -6.28 4.97
CA ALA A 168 -9.72 -6.23 6.39
C ALA A 168 -10.66 -7.36 6.80
N ASP A 169 -11.67 -7.67 5.97
CA ASP A 169 -12.60 -8.77 6.21
C ASP A 169 -11.93 -10.16 6.15
N GLN A 170 -10.78 -10.26 5.49
CA GLN A 170 -10.00 -11.50 5.38
C GLN A 170 -8.98 -11.70 6.53
N MET A 171 -8.83 -10.71 7.42
CA MET A 171 -7.84 -10.76 8.50
C MET A 171 -8.39 -11.30 9.81
#